data_c498537b119084b14a39c694cc67b5e5
#
_entry.id   c498537b119084b14a39c694cc67b5e5
#
_cell.length_a   1.000
_cell.length_b   1.000
_cell.length_c   1.000
_cell.angle_alpha   90.00
_cell.angle_beta   90.00
_cell.angle_gamma   90.00
#
_symmetry.space_group_name_H-M   'P 1'
#
loop_
_entity.id
_entity.type
_entity.pdbx_description
1 polymer ?
#
loop_
_entity_poly.entity_id
_entity_poly.type
_entity_poly.pdbx_seq_one_letter_code
_entity_poly.pdbx_strand_id
1 'polypeptide(L)'
;AVTNALFYGANNVQYLRVFTPMGSRLLTAEGVEPPAEALFERPTEHEELFPGQASTTKRMLAGGAWLDEGTELGRTVFGGWIQLRPQTEGVFRLVYELAKTTADTRQALGTSATLTQVTDAYRLQVMRQSGADRAYRATIQYPVGWEVLSSSPGIERIRPGTLTFTRESLEQDEVIVVLFDRYANLSN
;
A
#
# COMPACT_ATOMS: atom_id res chain seq x y z
N ALA A 1 34.27 21.40 10.79
CA ALA A 1 33.57 21.78 9.54
C ALA A 1 32.97 20.58 8.79
N VAL A 2 32.57 19.52 9.52
CA VAL A 2 32.01 18.28 8.90
C VAL A 2 30.48 18.24 9.00
N THR A 3 29.89 19.14 9.75
CA THR A 3 28.49 19.02 10.19
C THR A 3 27.43 19.47 9.18
N ASN A 4 27.74 20.35 8.26
CA ASN A 4 26.71 20.85 7.33
C ASN A 4 26.49 19.97 6.08
N ALA A 5 27.46 19.17 5.69
CA ALA A 5 27.31 18.25 4.56
C ALA A 5 26.41 17.06 4.88
N LEU A 6 26.32 16.65 6.14
CA LEU A 6 25.46 15.55 6.59
C LEU A 6 23.98 15.90 6.63
N PHE A 7 23.62 17.15 6.93
CA PHE A 7 22.21 17.55 7.04
C PHE A 7 21.56 17.95 5.71
N TYR A 8 22.34 18.51 4.77
CA TYR A 8 21.78 19.02 3.50
C TYR A 8 22.19 18.20 2.28
N GLY A 9 23.13 17.28 2.41
CA GLY A 9 23.65 16.44 1.33
C GLY A 9 23.40 14.95 1.49
N ALA A 10 22.73 14.53 2.59
CA ALA A 10 22.44 13.13 2.83
C ALA A 10 21.24 12.65 2.01
N ASN A 11 21.27 11.41 1.53
CA ASN A 11 20.13 10.77 0.92
C ASN A 11 19.00 10.63 1.96
N ASN A 12 17.78 10.88 1.53
CA ASN A 12 16.61 10.52 2.30
C ASN A 12 16.36 9.02 2.11
N VAL A 13 16.56 8.25 3.17
CA VAL A 13 16.40 6.80 3.17
C VAL A 13 15.11 6.46 3.92
N GLN A 14 14.21 5.73 3.26
CA GLN A 14 12.92 5.35 3.81
C GLN A 14 12.65 3.87 3.57
N TYR A 15 12.02 3.22 4.54
CA TYR A 15 11.49 1.88 4.39
C TYR A 15 9.97 1.94 4.26
N LEU A 16 9.46 1.58 3.09
CA LEU A 16 8.03 1.55 2.81
C LEU A 16 7.47 0.16 3.05
N ARG A 17 6.27 0.10 3.62
CA ARG A 17 5.54 -1.15 3.84
C ARG A 17 4.13 -1.02 3.29
N VAL A 18 3.71 -2.00 2.51
CA VAL A 18 2.36 -2.09 1.94
C VAL A 18 1.70 -3.34 2.49
N PHE A 19 0.65 -3.15 3.27
CA PHE A 19 -0.16 -4.21 3.86
C PHE A 19 -1.32 -4.52 2.92
N THR A 20 -1.41 -5.76 2.48
CA THR A 20 -2.45 -6.23 1.56
C THR A 20 -3.25 -7.37 2.20
N PRO A 21 -4.42 -7.74 1.68
CA PRO A 21 -5.14 -8.92 2.15
C PRO A 21 -4.25 -10.16 2.16
N MET A 22 -4.43 -11.05 3.13
CA MET A 22 -3.69 -12.29 3.24
C MET A 22 -3.77 -13.10 1.94
N GLY A 23 -2.63 -13.60 1.47
CA GLY A 23 -2.53 -14.36 0.23
C GLY A 23 -2.40 -13.53 -1.03
N SER A 24 -2.28 -12.19 -0.91
CA SER A 24 -1.94 -11.34 -2.06
C SER A 24 -0.56 -11.70 -2.61
N ARG A 25 -0.39 -11.59 -3.92
CA ARG A 25 0.82 -12.03 -4.63
C ARG A 25 1.50 -10.86 -5.34
N LEU A 26 2.76 -10.63 -5.05
CA LEU A 26 3.57 -9.63 -5.77
C LEU A 26 3.79 -10.06 -7.21
N LEU A 27 3.53 -9.16 -8.16
CA LEU A 27 3.81 -9.34 -9.58
C LEU A 27 5.12 -8.65 -9.97
N THR A 28 5.23 -7.35 -9.71
CA THR A 28 6.44 -6.57 -9.97
C THR A 28 6.70 -5.54 -8.88
N ALA A 29 7.96 -5.17 -8.72
CA ALA A 29 8.38 -4.04 -7.89
C ALA A 29 9.51 -3.28 -8.60
N GLU A 30 9.46 -1.96 -8.54
CA GLU A 30 10.43 -1.05 -9.14
C GLU A 30 10.77 0.07 -8.15
N GLY A 31 11.95 0.67 -8.29
CA GLY A 31 12.38 1.78 -7.44
C GLY A 31 12.81 1.36 -6.03
N VAL A 32 13.07 0.07 -5.83
CA VAL A 32 13.64 -0.44 -4.59
C VAL A 32 15.14 -0.21 -4.62
N GLU A 33 15.64 0.55 -3.67
CA GLU A 33 17.07 0.86 -3.55
C GLU A 33 17.46 0.69 -2.06
N PRO A 34 17.97 -0.49 -1.65
CA PRO A 34 18.41 -0.71 -0.29
C PRO A 34 19.67 0.13 0.00
N PRO A 35 19.81 0.66 1.22
CA PRO A 35 21.04 1.29 1.65
C PRO A 35 22.20 0.29 1.66
N ALA A 36 23.43 0.81 1.65
CA ALA A 36 24.62 -0.03 1.72
C ALA A 36 24.57 -0.90 2.98
N GLU A 37 24.96 -2.17 2.86
CA GLU A 37 24.90 -3.15 3.95
C GLU A 37 25.63 -2.67 5.22
N ALA A 38 26.71 -1.91 5.05
CA ALA A 38 27.47 -1.34 6.17
C ALA A 38 26.68 -0.31 7.01
N LEU A 39 25.53 0.16 6.53
CA LEU A 39 24.66 1.07 7.28
C LEU A 39 23.65 0.34 8.16
N PHE A 40 23.54 -0.98 8.04
CA PHE A 40 22.71 -1.79 8.91
C PHE A 40 23.53 -2.26 10.12
N GLU A 41 22.96 -2.11 11.31
CA GLU A 41 23.50 -2.76 12.48
C GLU A 41 23.34 -4.29 12.33
N ARG A 42 24.34 -5.03 12.77
CA ARG A 42 24.20 -6.49 12.83
C ARG A 42 23.23 -6.84 13.94
N PRO A 43 22.28 -7.77 13.71
CA PRO A 43 21.40 -8.25 14.76
C PRO A 43 22.23 -8.67 15.98
N THR A 44 21.83 -8.21 17.15
CA THR A 44 22.42 -8.68 18.40
C THR A 44 21.78 -10.01 18.78
N GLU A 45 22.49 -10.87 19.54
CA GLU A 45 21.97 -12.17 20.00
C GLU A 45 20.60 -12.08 20.72
N HIS A 46 20.21 -10.87 21.15
CA HIS A 46 18.93 -10.64 21.84
C HIS A 46 17.75 -10.37 20.91
N GLU A 47 17.97 -10.05 19.65
CA GLU A 47 16.88 -9.82 18.67
C GLU A 47 16.23 -11.14 18.22
N GLU A 48 16.89 -12.27 18.38
CA GLU A 48 16.30 -13.61 18.15
C GLU A 48 15.25 -13.99 19.21
N LEU A 49 15.12 -13.24 20.29
CA LEU A 49 14.25 -13.54 21.43
C LEU A 49 12.84 -12.94 21.34
N PHE A 50 12.48 -12.25 20.30
CA PHE A 50 11.11 -11.78 20.12
C PHE A 50 10.28 -12.78 19.30
N PRO A 51 9.60 -13.75 19.97
CA PRO A 51 8.67 -14.64 19.28
C PRO A 51 7.48 -13.82 18.79
N GLY A 52 7.35 -13.66 17.50
CA GLY A 52 6.26 -12.91 16.87
C GLY A 52 6.71 -11.92 15.79
N GLN A 53 8.00 -11.82 15.52
CA GLN A 53 8.44 -11.11 14.33
C GLN A 53 7.86 -11.78 13.09
N ALA A 54 7.28 -10.95 12.24
CA ALA A 54 6.72 -11.35 10.97
C ALA A 54 7.73 -12.21 10.20
N SER A 55 7.30 -13.38 9.76
CA SER A 55 8.11 -14.21 8.86
C SER A 55 8.28 -13.44 7.55
N THR A 56 9.44 -12.85 7.35
CA THR A 56 9.75 -12.15 6.10
C THR A 56 10.77 -12.94 5.31
N THR A 57 10.55 -13.06 4.01
CA THR A 57 11.50 -13.60 3.05
C THR A 57 11.96 -12.48 2.13
N LYS A 58 13.23 -12.49 1.76
CA LYS A 58 13.76 -11.56 0.77
C LYS A 58 13.48 -12.08 -0.62
N ARG A 59 12.73 -11.32 -1.40
CA ARG A 59 12.50 -11.60 -2.81
C ARG A 59 13.45 -10.79 -3.67
N MET A 60 14.27 -11.48 -4.45
CA MET A 60 15.14 -10.82 -5.43
C MET A 60 14.31 -10.29 -6.59
N LEU A 61 14.58 -9.06 -6.97
CA LEU A 61 13.98 -8.37 -8.09
C LEU A 61 14.91 -8.41 -9.32
N ALA A 62 14.36 -8.16 -10.49
CA ALA A 62 15.16 -7.91 -11.67
C ALA A 62 16.07 -6.68 -11.41
N GLY A 63 17.39 -6.85 -11.61
CA GLY A 63 18.38 -5.81 -11.30
C GLY A 63 19.12 -5.97 -9.96
N GLY A 64 18.86 -7.05 -9.20
CA GLY A 64 19.63 -7.41 -8.01
C GLY A 64 19.20 -6.73 -6.70
N ALA A 65 18.24 -5.81 -6.74
CA ALA A 65 17.60 -5.30 -5.53
C ALA A 65 16.71 -6.38 -4.89
N TRP A 66 16.43 -6.22 -3.61
CA TRP A 66 15.54 -7.15 -2.90
C TRP A 66 14.43 -6.42 -2.17
N LEU A 67 13.29 -7.08 -2.06
CA LEU A 67 12.11 -6.65 -1.36
C LEU A 67 11.75 -7.67 -0.31
N ASP A 68 11.31 -7.22 0.85
CA ASP A 68 10.80 -8.10 1.90
C ASP A 68 9.35 -8.48 1.59
N GLU A 69 9.07 -9.77 1.61
CA GLU A 69 7.72 -10.33 1.46
C GLU A 69 7.43 -11.21 2.68
N GLY A 70 6.29 -11.01 3.31
CA GLY A 70 5.96 -11.75 4.53
C GLY A 70 4.52 -11.61 4.96
N THR A 71 4.26 -12.06 6.17
CA THR A 71 2.94 -11.95 6.79
C THR A 71 3.05 -11.27 8.15
N GLU A 72 2.16 -10.33 8.40
CA GLU A 72 2.08 -9.60 9.65
C GLU A 72 0.63 -9.17 9.91
N LEU A 73 0.19 -9.28 11.15
CA LEU A 73 -1.17 -8.91 11.57
C LEU A 73 -2.28 -9.51 10.69
N GLY A 74 -2.10 -10.74 10.21
CA GLY A 74 -3.05 -11.41 9.34
C GLY A 74 -3.12 -10.84 7.92
N ARG A 75 -2.07 -10.15 7.47
CA ARG A 75 -1.96 -9.54 6.13
C ARG A 75 -0.68 -10.00 5.44
N THR A 76 -0.70 -10.01 4.13
CA THR A 76 0.52 -10.08 3.33
C THR A 76 1.16 -8.70 3.31
N VAL A 77 2.47 -8.64 3.52
CA VAL A 77 3.24 -7.40 3.59
C VAL A 77 4.34 -7.42 2.54
N PHE A 78 4.44 -6.33 1.80
CA PHE A 78 5.56 -6.04 0.90
C PHE A 78 6.32 -4.85 1.45
N GLY A 79 7.62 -5.01 1.70
CA GLY A 79 8.48 -3.97 2.27
C GLY A 79 9.70 -3.71 1.41
N GLY A 80 10.05 -2.45 1.22
CA GLY A 80 11.21 -2.09 0.42
C GLY A 80 11.84 -0.76 0.82
N TRP A 81 13.14 -0.68 0.68
CA TRP A 81 13.90 0.53 0.88
C TRP A 81 13.85 1.40 -0.37
N ILE A 82 13.73 2.69 -0.17
CA ILE A 82 13.91 3.71 -1.20
C ILE A 82 14.94 4.72 -0.73
N GLN A 83 15.72 5.24 -1.66
CA GLN A 83 16.67 6.30 -1.42
C GLN A 83 16.39 7.45 -2.37
N LEU A 84 16.28 8.65 -1.83
CA LEU A 84 16.13 9.88 -2.60
C LEU A 84 17.35 10.75 -2.36
N ARG A 85 18.08 11.03 -3.42
CA ARG A 85 19.18 11.99 -3.37
C ARG A 85 18.62 13.41 -3.23
N PRO A 86 19.39 14.36 -2.69
CA PRO A 86 18.97 15.75 -2.62
C PRO A 86 18.53 16.27 -4.01
N GLN A 87 17.39 16.98 -4.03
CA GLN A 87 16.82 17.58 -5.24
C GLN A 87 16.46 16.58 -6.36
N THR A 88 16.26 15.30 -6.02
CA THR A 88 15.78 14.30 -6.99
C THR A 88 14.39 13.79 -6.61
N GLU A 89 13.69 13.29 -7.62
CA GLU A 89 12.46 12.55 -7.47
C GLU A 89 12.72 11.05 -7.66
N GLY A 90 11.95 10.22 -6.98
CA GLY A 90 11.99 8.78 -7.14
C GLY A 90 10.59 8.20 -7.22
N VAL A 91 10.44 7.10 -7.90
CA VAL A 91 9.19 6.35 -8.01
C VAL A 91 9.39 4.96 -7.42
N PHE A 92 8.62 4.64 -6.41
CA PHE A 92 8.47 3.29 -5.90
C PHE A 92 7.15 2.72 -6.43
N ARG A 93 7.22 1.63 -7.18
CA ARG A 93 6.04 1.00 -7.79
C ARG A 93 5.94 -0.46 -7.36
N LEU A 94 4.76 -0.83 -6.84
CA LEU A 94 4.39 -2.22 -6.61
C LEU A 94 3.18 -2.58 -7.47
N VAL A 95 3.25 -3.71 -8.14
CA VAL A 95 2.09 -4.33 -8.79
C VAL A 95 1.86 -5.68 -8.14
N TYR A 96 0.68 -5.87 -7.62
CA TYR A 96 0.32 -7.09 -6.92
C TYR A 96 -1.12 -7.50 -7.23
N GLU A 97 -1.38 -8.78 -7.12
CA GLU A 97 -2.70 -9.36 -7.23
C GLU A 97 -3.28 -9.51 -5.83
N LEU A 98 -4.49 -8.99 -5.64
CA LEU A 98 -5.21 -9.16 -4.39
C LEU A 98 -5.75 -10.59 -4.30
N ALA A 99 -5.60 -11.21 -3.14
CA ALA A 99 -6.31 -12.45 -2.86
C ALA A 99 -7.82 -12.18 -2.92
N LYS A 100 -8.53 -12.98 -3.70
CA LYS A 100 -9.98 -12.86 -3.82
C LYS A 100 -10.63 -13.34 -2.52
N THR A 101 -11.05 -12.39 -1.68
CA THR A 101 -11.84 -12.69 -0.49
C THR A 101 -13.16 -11.94 -0.56
N THR A 102 -14.16 -12.60 -1.13
CA THR A 102 -15.55 -12.08 -1.14
C THR A 102 -16.20 -12.13 0.23
N ALA A 103 -15.70 -12.93 1.15
CA ALA A 103 -16.23 -13.07 2.50
C ALA A 103 -15.78 -11.93 3.43
N ASP A 104 -14.51 -11.51 3.32
CA ASP A 104 -13.92 -10.51 4.22
C ASP A 104 -14.48 -9.11 4.02
N THR A 105 -14.99 -8.83 2.83
CA THR A 105 -15.53 -7.53 2.48
C THR A 105 -16.80 -7.20 3.25
N ARG A 106 -17.68 -8.18 3.47
CA ARG A 106 -18.90 -8.00 4.27
C ARG A 106 -18.60 -7.83 5.76
N GLN A 107 -17.59 -8.51 6.25
CA GLN A 107 -17.18 -8.45 7.65
C GLN A 107 -16.45 -7.13 7.96
N ALA A 108 -15.68 -6.58 7.01
CA ALA A 108 -14.97 -5.31 7.17
C ALA A 108 -15.88 -4.08 7.17
N LEU A 109 -17.10 -4.20 6.62
CA LEU A 109 -18.06 -3.10 6.54
C LEU A 109 -18.96 -2.96 7.78
N GLY A 110 -18.79 -3.83 8.79
CA GLY A 110 -19.62 -3.81 9.99
C GLY A 110 -21.09 -3.95 9.59
N THR A 111 -21.66 -5.09 9.83
CA THR A 111 -23.01 -5.48 9.45
C THR A 111 -24.12 -4.51 9.90
N SER A 112 -24.32 -3.43 9.20
CA SER A 112 -25.63 -2.81 9.14
C SER A 112 -26.36 -3.40 7.93
N ALA A 113 -27.28 -4.27 8.20
CA ALA A 113 -27.81 -5.32 7.34
C ALA A 113 -28.73 -4.86 6.19
N THR A 114 -28.57 -3.68 5.62
CA THR A 114 -29.47 -3.18 4.58
C THR A 114 -28.84 -3.10 3.18
N LEU A 115 -27.60 -3.58 3.02
CA LEU A 115 -26.95 -3.57 1.71
C LEU A 115 -27.06 -4.93 1.01
N THR A 116 -28.29 -5.33 0.68
CA THR A 116 -28.56 -6.59 -0.06
C THR A 116 -27.97 -6.58 -1.47
N GLN A 117 -27.59 -5.44 -2.00
CA GLN A 117 -27.03 -5.27 -3.35
C GLN A 117 -25.51 -5.18 -3.40
N VAL A 118 -24.81 -5.00 -2.26
CA VAL A 118 -23.36 -4.94 -2.27
C VAL A 118 -22.78 -6.32 -2.54
N THR A 119 -22.14 -6.48 -3.67
CA THR A 119 -21.50 -7.74 -4.09
C THR A 119 -20.01 -7.71 -3.95
N ASP A 120 -19.39 -6.52 -3.89
CA ASP A 120 -17.97 -6.34 -3.68
C ASP A 120 -17.64 -5.00 -3.00
N ALA A 121 -16.50 -4.91 -2.34
CA ALA A 121 -16.03 -3.66 -1.77
C ALA A 121 -14.51 -3.56 -1.89
N TYR A 122 -14.05 -2.37 -2.13
CA TYR A 122 -12.64 -2.01 -2.08
C TYR A 122 -12.40 -1.11 -0.87
N ARG A 123 -11.40 -1.44 -0.06
CA ARG A 123 -10.97 -0.62 1.07
C ARG A 123 -9.47 -0.41 1.01
N LEU A 124 -9.07 0.85 0.97
CA LEU A 124 -7.68 1.26 1.06
C LEU A 124 -7.51 2.16 2.28
N GLN A 125 -6.55 1.85 3.12
CA GLN A 125 -6.12 2.71 4.22
C GLN A 125 -4.74 3.27 3.90
N VAL A 126 -4.63 4.59 3.94
CA VAL A 126 -3.37 5.31 3.78
C VAL A 126 -3.00 5.86 5.15
N MET A 127 -1.89 5.37 5.69
CA MET A 127 -1.41 5.83 6.99
C MET A 127 -0.50 7.05 6.82
N ARG A 128 -0.80 8.10 7.58
CA ARG A 128 0.04 9.29 7.63
C ARG A 128 1.35 8.95 8.34
N GLN A 129 2.44 9.39 7.75
CA GLN A 129 3.74 9.36 8.41
C GLN A 129 4.05 10.74 8.99
N SER A 130 4.39 10.80 10.29
CA SER A 130 4.78 12.02 10.96
C SER A 130 5.98 12.67 10.28
N GLY A 131 5.95 14.01 10.14
CA GLY A 131 7.03 14.78 9.55
C GLY A 131 7.09 14.74 8.01
N ALA A 132 6.14 14.07 7.35
CA ALA A 132 6.04 14.06 5.91
C ALA A 132 4.72 14.69 5.48
N ASP A 133 4.80 15.85 4.83
CA ASP A 133 3.68 16.44 4.10
C ASP A 133 3.73 15.90 2.66
N ARG A 134 2.74 15.08 2.31
CA ARG A 134 2.74 14.38 1.01
C ARG A 134 1.40 14.52 0.34
N ALA A 135 1.45 14.93 -0.92
CA ALA A 135 0.32 14.76 -1.82
C ALA A 135 0.07 13.27 -2.07
N TYR A 136 -1.17 12.90 -2.11
CA TYR A 136 -1.59 11.53 -2.36
C TYR A 136 -2.65 11.48 -3.46
N ARG A 137 -2.46 10.55 -4.39
CA ARG A 137 -3.46 10.25 -5.42
C ARG A 137 -3.64 8.74 -5.53
N ALA A 138 -4.89 8.30 -5.45
CA ALA A 138 -5.29 6.94 -5.77
C ALA A 138 -6.12 6.91 -7.04
N THR A 139 -5.82 5.99 -7.94
CA THR A 139 -6.66 5.67 -9.09
C THR A 139 -7.14 4.23 -8.94
N ILE A 140 -8.46 4.06 -8.86
CA ILE A 140 -9.10 2.77 -8.66
C ILE A 140 -9.73 2.37 -9.99
N GLN A 141 -9.22 1.30 -10.57
CA GLN A 141 -9.80 0.70 -11.77
C GLN A 141 -10.65 -0.51 -11.39
N TYR A 142 -11.85 -0.57 -11.94
CA TYR A 142 -12.79 -1.65 -11.70
C TYR A 142 -13.43 -2.09 -13.04
N PRO A 143 -13.93 -3.33 -13.14
CA PRO A 143 -14.52 -3.84 -14.38
C PRO A 143 -15.65 -2.96 -14.89
N VAL A 144 -15.63 -2.68 -16.18
CA VAL A 144 -16.76 -2.01 -16.86
C VAL A 144 -17.98 -2.91 -16.77
N GLY A 145 -19.08 -2.37 -16.29
CA GLY A 145 -20.30 -3.16 -16.03
C GLY A 145 -20.60 -3.33 -14.55
N TRP A 146 -19.63 -3.05 -13.67
CA TRP A 146 -19.92 -2.91 -12.25
C TRP A 146 -20.49 -1.54 -11.97
N GLU A 147 -21.44 -1.46 -11.05
CA GLU A 147 -22.00 -0.21 -10.56
C GLU A 147 -21.37 0.19 -9.23
N VAL A 148 -20.99 1.47 -9.10
CA VAL A 148 -20.58 2.06 -7.82
C VAL A 148 -21.82 2.44 -7.04
N LEU A 149 -22.11 1.71 -5.97
CA LEU A 149 -23.25 1.96 -5.09
C LEU A 149 -22.99 3.10 -4.11
N SER A 150 -21.78 3.16 -3.60
CA SER A 150 -21.37 4.18 -2.64
C SER A 150 -19.84 4.30 -2.62
N SER A 151 -19.35 5.47 -2.24
CA SER A 151 -17.92 5.72 -2.08
C SER A 151 -17.66 6.73 -0.95
N SER A 152 -16.43 6.69 -0.41
CA SER A 152 -15.96 7.71 0.52
C SER A 152 -15.98 9.10 -0.10
N PRO A 153 -16.16 10.18 0.71
CA PRO A 153 -16.08 11.55 0.23
C PRO A 153 -14.76 11.85 -0.49
N GLY A 154 -14.81 12.68 -1.53
CA GLY A 154 -13.64 13.07 -2.31
C GLY A 154 -13.22 12.07 -3.38
N ILE A 155 -13.99 11.01 -3.59
CA ILE A 155 -13.83 10.11 -4.73
C ILE A 155 -14.62 10.66 -5.92
N GLU A 156 -13.95 10.81 -7.04
CA GLU A 156 -14.52 11.31 -8.30
C GLU A 156 -14.48 10.22 -9.36
N ARG A 157 -15.56 10.15 -10.16
CA ARG A 157 -15.61 9.27 -11.33
C ARG A 157 -15.04 10.00 -12.53
N ILE A 158 -13.87 9.53 -13.01
CA ILE A 158 -13.19 10.13 -14.18
C ILE A 158 -13.84 9.62 -15.48
N ARG A 159 -14.11 8.31 -15.52
CA ARG A 159 -14.71 7.62 -16.67
C ARG A 159 -15.31 6.29 -16.21
N PRO A 160 -16.13 5.61 -17.03
CA PRO A 160 -16.58 4.26 -16.71
C PRO A 160 -15.40 3.35 -16.35
N GLY A 161 -15.49 2.63 -15.25
CA GLY A 161 -14.43 1.74 -14.75
C GLY A 161 -13.27 2.44 -14.07
N THR A 162 -13.31 3.75 -13.81
CA THR A 162 -12.19 4.47 -13.20
C THR A 162 -12.67 5.56 -12.23
N LEU A 163 -12.19 5.45 -10.99
CA LEU A 163 -12.37 6.46 -9.94
C LEU A 163 -11.01 7.05 -9.59
N THR A 164 -10.99 8.27 -9.09
CA THR A 164 -9.81 8.91 -8.51
C THR A 164 -10.13 9.51 -7.15
N PHE A 165 -9.13 9.54 -6.30
CA PHE A 165 -9.12 10.20 -5.01
C PHE A 165 -7.81 10.98 -4.91
N THR A 166 -7.87 12.24 -4.54
CA THR A 166 -6.69 13.10 -4.43
C THR A 166 -6.72 13.86 -3.10
N ARG A 167 -5.56 13.96 -2.47
CA ARG A 167 -5.29 14.86 -1.35
C ARG A 167 -3.99 15.62 -1.65
N GLU A 168 -4.01 16.91 -1.45
CA GLU A 168 -2.79 17.74 -1.57
C GLU A 168 -1.86 17.52 -0.38
N SER A 169 -2.42 17.23 0.79
CA SER A 169 -1.70 16.89 2.01
C SER A 169 -2.46 15.82 2.79
N LEU A 170 -1.75 14.85 3.37
CA LEU A 170 -2.28 13.86 4.31
C LEU A 170 -2.11 14.36 5.74
N GLU A 171 -3.10 15.05 6.28
CA GLU A 171 -3.08 15.56 7.65
C GLU A 171 -3.35 14.47 8.69
N GLN A 172 -4.03 13.41 8.30
CA GLN A 172 -4.38 12.25 9.12
C GLN A 172 -4.42 10.98 8.28
N ASP A 173 -4.61 9.84 8.94
CA ASP A 173 -4.87 8.58 8.24
C ASP A 173 -6.18 8.70 7.45
N GLU A 174 -6.15 8.25 6.21
CA GLU A 174 -7.31 8.24 5.31
C GLU A 174 -7.78 6.80 5.05
N VAL A 175 -9.09 6.62 5.04
CA VAL A 175 -9.72 5.36 4.66
C VAL A 175 -10.62 5.60 3.46
N ILE A 176 -10.28 4.96 2.36
CA ILE A 176 -11.01 5.02 1.10
C ILE A 176 -11.82 3.72 0.97
N VAL A 177 -13.13 3.83 0.85
CA VAL A 177 -14.03 2.70 0.65
C VAL A 177 -14.86 2.93 -0.61
N VAL A 178 -15.00 1.90 -1.43
CA VAL A 178 -15.90 1.88 -2.57
C VAL A 178 -16.70 0.59 -2.53
N LEU A 179 -18.02 0.71 -2.63
CA LEU A 179 -18.94 -0.41 -2.66
C LEU A 179 -19.47 -0.61 -4.08
N PHE A 180 -19.49 -1.85 -4.54
CA PHE A 180 -19.88 -2.20 -5.88
C PHE A 180 -21.05 -3.19 -5.91
N ASP A 181 -21.87 -3.07 -6.96
CA ASP A 181 -22.70 -4.15 -7.49
C ASP A 181 -22.10 -4.70 -8.79
N ARG A 182 -21.76 -5.98 -8.78
CA ARG A 182 -21.22 -6.70 -9.94
C ARG A 182 -22.29 -7.15 -10.92
N TYR A 183 -23.54 -7.18 -10.50
CA TYR A 183 -24.65 -7.77 -11.24
C TYR A 183 -25.67 -6.73 -11.72
N ALA A 184 -25.41 -5.44 -11.54
CA ALA A 184 -26.34 -4.38 -11.93
C ALA A 184 -26.82 -4.47 -13.38
N ASN A 185 -25.95 -4.95 -14.29
CA ASN A 185 -26.28 -5.09 -15.71
C ASN A 185 -26.84 -6.48 -16.12
N LEU A 186 -26.98 -7.41 -15.18
CA LEU A 186 -27.56 -8.74 -15.45
C LEU A 186 -29.06 -8.82 -15.13
N SER A 187 -29.63 -7.74 -14.59
CA SER A 187 -31.01 -7.66 -14.10
C SER A 187 -31.97 -6.92 -15.05
N ASN A 188 -31.54 -6.59 -16.29
CA ASN A 188 -32.35 -5.96 -17.32
C ASN A 188 -32.57 -6.90 -18.49
#